data_02fcc21e5821c6283c1de61e84753499
#
_entry.id   02fcc21e5821c6283c1de61e84753499
#
_cell.length_a   1.000
_cell.length_b   1.000
_cell.length_c   1.000
_cell.angle_alpha   90.00
_cell.angle_beta   90.00
_cell.angle_gamma   90.00
#
_symmetry.space_group_name_H-M   'P 1'
#
loop_
_entity.id
_entity.type
_entity.pdbx_description
1 polymer ?
#
loop_
_entity_poly.entity_id
_entity_poly.type
_entity_poly.pdbx_seq_one_letter_code
_entity_poly.pdbx_strand_id
1 'polypeptide(L)'
;MPNIDVLATDMAPVNLLATDLDGTLLPIDDDAEHHRSLVELRRQLADDHASIVFVTGRSRSQVADAMKQFDLPRPEAIICDVGATCLMPAGNDWRSSRDYHDHLRSKLGDWDHDRLIAGGLAIDDAITAQAPHRQSDLKASFHYPPPRRDEIAAAFRRWFDDDGVPVSMVISVDPFNGEGLLDLLPAGTAKGSALDWYLAHTGRDRDRVVFAGDSGNDSAAINSGVRAIMVANADDILRREAAAHHGDDRSRLYESAGTATTGVLEGWRYWTGRP
;
A
#
# COMPACT_ATOMS: atom_id res chain seq x y z
N MET A 1 -14.13 -7.29 27.73
CA MET A 1 -12.69 -7.15 27.47
C MET A 1 -12.14 -8.56 27.26
N PRO A 2 -11.68 -8.94 26.07
CA PRO A 2 -11.01 -10.22 25.89
C PRO A 2 -9.65 -10.15 26.59
N ASN A 3 -9.26 -11.24 27.17
CA ASN A 3 -8.05 -11.43 27.97
C ASN A 3 -6.80 -11.24 27.07
N ILE A 4 -6.09 -10.13 27.23
CA ILE A 4 -4.91 -9.73 26.42
C ILE A 4 -3.69 -10.63 26.72
N ASP A 5 -3.70 -11.40 27.83
CA ASP A 5 -2.52 -12.08 28.37
C ASP A 5 -2.20 -13.47 27.74
N VAL A 6 -3.01 -14.00 26.84
CA VAL A 6 -2.83 -15.40 26.38
C VAL A 6 -2.29 -15.53 24.94
N LEU A 7 -2.39 -14.49 24.10
CA LEU A 7 -2.01 -14.56 22.68
C LEU A 7 -0.59 -14.06 22.35
N ALA A 8 0.06 -13.31 23.24
CA ALA A 8 1.36 -12.68 22.95
C ALA A 8 2.59 -13.59 23.18
N THR A 9 2.44 -14.76 23.83
CA THR A 9 3.59 -15.54 24.31
C THR A 9 4.15 -16.54 23.31
N ASP A 10 3.49 -16.80 22.17
CA ASP A 10 3.92 -17.84 21.21
C ASP A 10 4.24 -17.31 19.80
N MET A 11 4.11 -16.02 19.56
CA MET A 11 4.34 -15.44 18.23
C MET A 11 5.77 -14.89 18.10
N ALA A 12 6.43 -15.17 16.96
CA ALA A 12 7.76 -14.65 16.68
C ALA A 12 7.79 -13.10 16.81
N PRO A 13 8.87 -12.50 17.39
CA PRO A 13 8.95 -11.05 17.55
C PRO A 13 8.97 -10.36 16.18
N VAL A 14 8.20 -9.29 16.05
CA VAL A 14 8.15 -8.47 14.82
C VAL A 14 9.47 -7.74 14.62
N ASN A 15 9.95 -7.68 13.38
CA ASN A 15 11.17 -6.96 13.03
C ASN A 15 11.10 -6.21 11.70
N LEU A 16 9.92 -6.16 11.07
CA LEU A 16 9.68 -5.40 9.85
C LEU A 16 8.30 -4.74 9.91
N LEU A 17 8.28 -3.42 9.76
CA LEU A 17 7.08 -2.64 9.48
C LEU A 17 7.01 -2.35 7.98
N ALA A 18 6.07 -2.95 7.27
CA ALA A 18 5.66 -2.53 5.95
C ALA A 18 4.48 -1.56 6.10
N THR A 19 4.47 -0.42 5.43
CA THR A 19 3.42 0.58 5.67
C THR A 19 3.09 1.35 4.40
N ASP A 20 1.80 1.64 4.20
CA ASP A 20 1.42 2.71 3.29
C ASP A 20 1.91 4.06 3.83
N LEU A 21 1.88 5.09 2.98
CA LEU A 21 2.28 6.45 3.33
C LEU A 21 1.06 7.34 3.60
N ASP A 22 0.28 7.63 2.58
CA ASP A 22 -0.80 8.64 2.63
C ASP A 22 -1.99 8.15 3.46
N GLY A 23 -2.34 8.89 4.52
CA GLY A 23 -3.41 8.47 5.42
C GLY A 23 -3.03 7.37 6.41
N THR A 24 -1.81 6.80 6.28
CA THR A 24 -1.29 5.75 7.16
C THR A 24 -0.05 6.22 7.91
N LEU A 25 1.15 6.21 7.32
CA LEU A 25 2.35 6.73 7.99
C LEU A 25 2.40 8.26 7.96
N LEU A 26 1.84 8.87 6.92
CA LEU A 26 1.72 10.33 6.77
C LEU A 26 0.30 10.75 7.14
N PRO A 27 0.15 11.75 8.04
CA PRO A 27 -1.16 12.29 8.38
C PRO A 27 -1.76 13.06 7.21
N ILE A 28 -3.09 13.12 7.17
CA ILE A 28 -3.85 13.91 6.20
C ILE A 28 -3.85 15.38 6.60
N ASP A 29 -3.69 15.66 7.89
CA ASP A 29 -3.67 16.99 8.49
C ASP A 29 -2.33 17.27 9.18
N ASP A 30 -2.10 18.54 9.55
CA ASP A 30 -0.88 19.00 10.24
C ASP A 30 -1.07 18.92 11.77
N ASP A 31 -1.58 17.81 12.31
CA ASP A 31 -1.72 17.61 13.74
C ASP A 31 -0.36 17.34 14.39
N ALA A 32 -0.04 18.12 15.43
CA ALA A 32 1.17 17.96 16.21
C ALA A 32 1.30 16.60 16.88
N GLU A 33 0.20 15.88 17.10
CA GLU A 33 0.21 14.53 17.66
C GLU A 33 0.78 13.52 16.67
N HIS A 34 0.45 13.62 15.38
CA HIS A 34 1.03 12.77 14.35
C HIS A 34 2.54 12.97 14.23
N HIS A 35 3.03 14.20 14.32
CA HIS A 35 4.46 14.48 14.32
C HIS A 35 5.17 13.84 15.53
N ARG A 36 4.59 13.95 16.74
CA ARG A 36 5.13 13.29 17.94
C ARG A 36 5.13 11.77 17.79
N SER A 37 4.05 11.22 17.25
CA SER A 37 3.91 9.79 17.01
C SER A 37 4.94 9.27 16.00
N LEU A 38 5.26 10.04 14.95
CA LEU A 38 6.31 9.66 13.98
C LEU A 38 7.70 9.63 14.64
N VAL A 39 8.03 10.63 15.46
CA VAL A 39 9.30 10.66 16.21
C VAL A 39 9.41 9.45 17.14
N GLU A 40 8.33 9.14 17.85
CA GLU A 40 8.29 8.02 18.78
C GLU A 40 8.34 6.67 18.04
N LEU A 41 7.63 6.52 16.92
CA LEU A 41 7.68 5.31 16.09
C LEU A 41 9.11 5.05 15.59
N ARG A 42 9.79 6.08 15.08
CA ARG A 42 11.19 5.99 14.65
C ARG A 42 12.11 5.50 15.78
N ARG A 43 11.91 6.05 17.00
CA ARG A 43 12.68 5.62 18.18
C ARG A 43 12.41 4.14 18.49
N GLN A 44 11.13 3.73 18.51
CA GLN A 44 10.77 2.35 18.81
C GLN A 44 11.29 1.36 17.75
N LEU A 45 11.19 1.70 16.45
CA LEU A 45 11.77 0.88 15.38
C LEU A 45 13.28 0.68 15.57
N ALA A 46 14.01 1.74 15.96
CA ALA A 46 15.44 1.66 16.23
C ALA A 46 15.74 0.78 17.47
N ASP A 47 15.01 0.96 18.56
CA ASP A 47 15.15 0.18 19.80
C ASP A 47 14.84 -1.31 19.58
N ASP A 48 13.87 -1.63 18.71
CA ASP A 48 13.48 -3.00 18.34
C ASP A 48 14.39 -3.61 17.26
N HIS A 49 15.39 -2.87 16.76
CA HIS A 49 16.20 -3.24 15.59
C HIS A 49 15.34 -3.66 14.40
N ALA A 50 14.19 -3.00 14.23
CA ALA A 50 13.24 -3.29 13.18
C ALA A 50 13.50 -2.42 11.95
N SER A 51 13.32 -3.03 10.78
CA SER A 51 13.36 -2.34 9.50
C SER A 51 11.99 -1.77 9.15
N ILE A 52 11.98 -0.83 8.17
CA ILE A 52 10.75 -0.32 7.57
C ILE A 52 10.79 -0.45 6.05
N VAL A 53 9.65 -0.78 5.44
CA VAL A 53 9.42 -0.82 4.00
C VAL A 53 8.22 0.06 3.68
N PHE A 54 8.37 0.98 2.72
CA PHE A 54 7.24 1.75 2.23
C PHE A 54 6.53 0.99 1.11
N VAL A 55 5.18 0.93 1.16
CA VAL A 55 4.35 0.22 0.18
C VAL A 55 3.22 1.18 -0.21
N THR A 56 3.43 1.98 -1.26
CA THR A 56 2.61 3.16 -1.52
C THR A 56 2.13 3.28 -2.97
N GLY A 57 1.06 4.05 -3.17
CA GLY A 57 0.61 4.50 -4.49
C GLY A 57 1.49 5.58 -5.12
N ARG A 58 2.32 6.25 -4.31
CA ARG A 58 3.22 7.32 -4.77
C ARG A 58 4.26 6.79 -5.74
N SER A 59 4.66 7.65 -6.68
CA SER A 59 5.84 7.43 -7.51
C SER A 59 7.15 7.60 -6.71
N ARG A 60 8.26 7.13 -7.26
CA ARG A 60 9.59 7.29 -6.65
C ARG A 60 9.91 8.74 -6.26
N SER A 61 9.61 9.71 -7.14
CA SER A 61 9.87 11.13 -6.86
C SER A 61 9.03 11.65 -5.70
N GLN A 62 7.73 11.29 -5.66
CA GLN A 62 6.82 11.68 -4.59
C GLN A 62 7.23 11.07 -3.23
N VAL A 63 7.76 9.84 -3.21
CA VAL A 63 8.31 9.24 -1.99
C VAL A 63 9.56 10.00 -1.53
N ALA A 64 10.47 10.34 -2.45
CA ALA A 64 11.67 11.11 -2.11
C ALA A 64 11.32 12.50 -1.52
N ASP A 65 10.30 13.16 -2.04
CA ASP A 65 9.81 14.43 -1.52
C ASP A 65 9.18 14.26 -0.12
N ALA A 66 8.33 13.24 0.07
CA ALA A 66 7.74 12.94 1.38
C ALA A 66 8.81 12.63 2.44
N MET A 67 9.83 11.84 2.08
CA MET A 67 10.94 11.53 3.01
C MET A 67 11.66 12.78 3.51
N LYS A 68 11.83 13.79 2.65
CA LYS A 68 12.46 15.07 3.03
C LYS A 68 11.50 15.93 3.85
N GLN A 69 10.24 16.02 3.42
CA GLN A 69 9.25 16.89 4.05
C GLN A 69 8.94 16.44 5.47
N PHE A 70 8.79 15.14 5.71
CA PHE A 70 8.37 14.58 6.99
C PHE A 70 9.51 13.94 7.81
N ASP A 71 10.75 14.05 7.36
CA ASP A 71 11.92 13.40 7.98
C ASP A 71 11.65 11.93 8.28
N LEU A 72 11.15 11.18 7.27
CA LEU A 72 10.80 9.78 7.42
C LEU A 72 12.04 8.90 7.70
N PRO A 73 11.89 7.78 8.43
CA PRO A 73 12.97 6.83 8.59
C PRO A 73 13.41 6.29 7.23
N ARG A 74 14.70 5.98 7.09
CA ARG A 74 15.21 5.39 5.86
C ARG A 74 14.66 3.98 5.68
N PRO A 75 13.89 3.69 4.61
CA PRO A 75 13.36 2.36 4.39
C PRO A 75 14.45 1.42 3.82
N GLU A 76 14.34 0.13 4.11
CA GLU A 76 15.18 -0.88 3.48
C GLU A 76 14.74 -1.22 2.05
N ALA A 77 13.47 -0.97 1.70
CA ALA A 77 12.96 -1.04 0.34
C ALA A 77 11.75 -0.10 0.18
N ILE A 78 11.44 0.27 -1.06
CA ILE A 78 10.29 1.09 -1.39
C ILE A 78 9.51 0.40 -2.51
N ILE A 79 8.29 -0.01 -2.22
CA ILE A 79 7.32 -0.50 -3.19
C ILE A 79 6.44 0.69 -3.56
N CYS A 80 6.60 1.19 -4.78
CA CYS A 80 5.90 2.37 -5.30
C CYS A 80 4.87 1.97 -6.38
N ASP A 81 4.16 3.00 -6.90
CA ASP A 81 3.27 2.85 -8.05
C ASP A 81 2.24 1.73 -7.84
N VAL A 82 1.65 1.68 -6.62
CA VAL A 82 0.65 0.66 -6.22
C VAL A 82 1.17 -0.78 -6.34
N GLY A 83 2.48 -0.96 -6.26
CA GLY A 83 3.11 -2.27 -6.41
C GLY A 83 3.73 -2.52 -7.79
N ALA A 84 3.64 -1.60 -8.75
CA ALA A 84 4.27 -1.79 -10.07
C ALA A 84 5.80 -1.59 -10.06
N THR A 85 6.35 -0.97 -9.02
CA THR A 85 7.78 -0.67 -8.90
C THR A 85 8.32 -1.09 -7.54
N CYS A 86 9.38 -1.88 -7.50
CA CYS A 86 10.14 -2.17 -6.27
C CYS A 86 11.54 -1.57 -6.37
N LEU A 87 11.87 -0.71 -5.41
CA LEU A 87 13.17 -0.05 -5.31
C LEU A 87 13.97 -0.69 -4.18
N MET A 88 15.17 -1.16 -4.49
CA MET A 88 16.11 -1.75 -3.55
C MET A 88 17.27 -0.79 -3.26
N PRO A 89 17.94 -0.86 -2.10
CA PRO A 89 19.04 0.00 -1.75
C PRO A 89 20.20 -0.08 -2.76
N ALA A 90 20.76 1.07 -3.11
CA ALA A 90 21.92 1.21 -3.98
C ALA A 90 22.84 2.31 -3.43
N GLY A 91 23.67 1.97 -2.44
CA GLY A 91 24.45 2.95 -1.68
C GLY A 91 23.55 3.88 -0.86
N ASN A 92 23.67 5.18 -1.10
CA ASN A 92 22.84 6.18 -0.41
C ASN A 92 21.46 6.42 -1.09
N ASP A 93 21.19 5.76 -2.22
CA ASP A 93 19.96 5.91 -3.00
C ASP A 93 19.23 4.56 -3.14
N TRP A 94 18.17 4.51 -3.93
CA TRP A 94 17.42 3.30 -4.29
C TRP A 94 17.40 3.15 -5.81
N ARG A 95 17.43 1.91 -6.29
CA ARG A 95 17.27 1.58 -7.71
C ARG A 95 16.13 0.60 -7.90
N SER A 96 15.45 0.71 -9.05
CA SER A 96 14.46 -0.29 -9.46
C SER A 96 15.11 -1.67 -9.49
N SER A 97 14.47 -2.62 -8.81
CA SER A 97 14.88 -4.02 -8.83
C SER A 97 14.62 -4.59 -10.22
N ARG A 98 15.70 -5.05 -10.89
CA ARG A 98 15.57 -5.72 -12.17
C ARG A 98 14.80 -7.04 -12.03
N ASP A 99 15.07 -7.81 -10.98
CA ASP A 99 14.41 -9.09 -10.74
C ASP A 99 12.90 -8.92 -10.56
N TYR A 100 12.47 -7.84 -9.86
CA TYR A 100 11.06 -7.52 -9.73
C TYR A 100 10.42 -7.08 -11.05
N HIS A 101 11.10 -6.23 -11.78
CA HIS A 101 10.64 -5.78 -13.09
C HIS A 101 10.50 -6.96 -14.06
N ASP A 102 11.50 -7.85 -14.12
CA ASP A 102 11.44 -9.06 -14.95
C ASP A 102 10.33 -10.02 -14.51
N HIS A 103 10.09 -10.14 -13.19
CA HIS A 103 8.95 -10.88 -12.64
C HIS A 103 7.60 -10.31 -13.12
N LEU A 104 7.41 -9.00 -13.09
CA LEU A 104 6.19 -8.38 -13.63
C LEU A 104 6.10 -8.54 -15.15
N ARG A 105 7.20 -8.33 -15.88
CA ARG A 105 7.22 -8.50 -17.35
C ARG A 105 6.86 -9.91 -17.78
N SER A 106 7.21 -10.93 -17.01
CA SER A 106 6.81 -12.32 -17.30
C SER A 106 5.31 -12.56 -17.27
N LYS A 107 4.54 -11.64 -16.67
CA LYS A 107 3.08 -11.70 -16.53
C LYS A 107 2.33 -10.78 -17.48
N LEU A 108 3.05 -9.96 -18.28
CA LEU A 108 2.43 -8.84 -19.02
C LEU A 108 1.49 -9.28 -20.14
N GLY A 109 1.70 -10.47 -20.73
CA GLY A 109 0.94 -10.83 -21.94
C GLY A 109 1.05 -9.72 -23.00
N ASP A 110 -0.09 -9.28 -23.51
CA ASP A 110 -0.20 -8.22 -24.53
C ASP A 110 -0.26 -6.80 -23.92
N TRP A 111 0.50 -6.54 -22.84
CA TRP A 111 0.56 -5.21 -22.22
C TRP A 111 1.15 -4.18 -23.18
N ASP A 112 0.37 -3.15 -23.47
CA ASP A 112 0.77 -1.97 -24.22
C ASP A 112 0.26 -0.73 -23.50
N HIS A 113 1.16 0.04 -22.90
CA HIS A 113 0.83 1.22 -22.09
C HIS A 113 0.02 2.25 -22.90
N ASP A 114 0.43 2.54 -24.14
CA ASP A 114 -0.25 3.56 -24.96
C ASP A 114 -1.64 3.10 -25.39
N ARG A 115 -1.80 1.81 -25.69
CA ARG A 115 -3.12 1.19 -25.94
C ARG A 115 -4.02 1.27 -24.72
N LEU A 116 -3.47 1.03 -23.51
CA LEU A 116 -4.24 1.13 -22.27
C LEU A 116 -4.67 2.56 -21.98
N ILE A 117 -3.79 3.55 -22.18
CA ILE A 117 -4.17 4.96 -22.05
C ILE A 117 -5.27 5.33 -23.05
N ALA A 118 -5.09 5.02 -24.35
CA ALA A 118 -6.09 5.33 -25.37
C ALA A 118 -7.43 4.63 -25.10
N GLY A 119 -7.42 3.35 -24.73
CA GLY A 119 -8.62 2.59 -24.40
C GLY A 119 -9.35 3.12 -23.18
N GLY A 120 -8.63 3.44 -22.10
CA GLY A 120 -9.22 4.01 -20.89
C GLY A 120 -9.89 5.38 -21.14
N LEU A 121 -9.26 6.24 -21.93
CA LEU A 121 -9.85 7.54 -22.34
C LEU A 121 -11.07 7.40 -23.24
N ALA A 122 -11.19 6.31 -23.97
CA ALA A 122 -12.34 6.05 -24.84
C ALA A 122 -13.58 5.53 -24.10
N ILE A 123 -13.43 5.14 -22.82
CA ILE A 123 -14.53 4.58 -22.02
C ILE A 123 -15.57 5.65 -21.67
N ASP A 124 -15.11 6.84 -21.27
CA ASP A 124 -15.99 7.92 -20.81
C ASP A 124 -15.26 9.28 -20.87
N ASP A 125 -15.96 10.32 -21.33
CA ASP A 125 -15.40 11.68 -21.46
C ASP A 125 -14.97 12.30 -20.12
N ALA A 126 -15.46 11.79 -18.99
CA ALA A 126 -15.08 12.26 -17.66
C ALA A 126 -13.78 11.65 -17.13
N ILE A 127 -13.20 10.69 -17.86
CA ILE A 127 -11.92 10.08 -17.51
C ILE A 127 -10.79 10.88 -18.15
N THR A 128 -9.76 11.19 -17.36
CA THR A 128 -8.57 11.89 -17.86
C THR A 128 -7.32 11.14 -17.45
N ALA A 129 -6.29 11.13 -18.31
CA ALA A 129 -5.00 10.54 -17.92
C ALA A 129 -4.31 11.38 -16.84
N GLN A 130 -3.70 10.74 -15.86
CA GLN A 130 -2.85 11.43 -14.91
C GLN A 130 -1.60 12.00 -15.59
N ALA A 131 -0.96 12.97 -14.93
CA ALA A 131 0.24 13.63 -15.45
C ALA A 131 1.37 12.62 -15.76
N PRO A 132 2.25 12.89 -16.75
CA PRO A 132 3.29 11.94 -17.18
C PRO A 132 4.19 11.41 -16.06
N HIS A 133 4.48 12.21 -15.03
CA HIS A 133 5.31 11.79 -13.89
C HIS A 133 4.60 10.80 -12.95
N ARG A 134 3.29 10.57 -13.12
CA ARG A 134 2.47 9.57 -12.42
C ARG A 134 2.27 8.30 -13.26
N GLN A 135 2.67 8.31 -14.52
CA GLN A 135 2.68 7.15 -15.42
C GLN A 135 4.00 6.37 -15.30
N SER A 136 3.98 5.09 -15.65
CA SER A 136 5.21 4.31 -15.88
C SER A 136 4.96 3.26 -16.97
N ASP A 137 5.99 2.60 -17.44
CA ASP A 137 5.88 1.51 -18.42
C ASP A 137 5.05 0.31 -17.92
N LEU A 138 4.85 0.19 -16.61
CA LEU A 138 4.05 -0.84 -15.95
C LEU A 138 2.82 -0.30 -15.22
N LYS A 139 2.45 0.98 -15.44
CA LYS A 139 1.28 1.58 -14.80
C LYS A 139 0.64 2.62 -15.73
N ALA A 140 -0.63 2.41 -16.08
CA ALA A 140 -1.45 3.40 -16.78
C ALA A 140 -2.47 4.01 -15.79
N SER A 141 -2.39 5.32 -15.56
CA SER A 141 -3.10 6.01 -14.48
C SER A 141 -4.07 7.05 -14.99
N PHE A 142 -5.26 7.10 -14.37
CA PHE A 142 -6.36 7.98 -14.74
C PHE A 142 -6.94 8.69 -13.52
N HIS A 143 -7.58 9.84 -13.77
CA HIS A 143 -8.54 10.45 -12.86
C HIS A 143 -9.96 10.11 -13.29
N TYR A 144 -10.86 9.98 -12.31
CA TYR A 144 -12.28 9.78 -12.54
C TYR A 144 -13.12 10.56 -11.50
N PRO A 145 -14.39 10.93 -11.79
CA PRO A 145 -15.27 11.56 -10.80
C PRO A 145 -15.67 10.58 -9.70
N PRO A 146 -15.29 10.79 -8.41
CA PRO A 146 -15.55 9.84 -7.32
C PRO A 146 -17.01 9.38 -7.19
N PRO A 147 -18.05 10.23 -7.38
CA PRO A 147 -19.45 9.78 -7.32
C PRO A 147 -19.82 8.73 -8.39
N ARG A 148 -19.03 8.60 -9.47
CA ARG A 148 -19.26 7.64 -10.57
C ARG A 148 -18.36 6.39 -10.46
N ARG A 149 -17.75 6.16 -9.31
CA ARG A 149 -16.77 5.08 -9.08
C ARG A 149 -17.25 3.72 -9.60
N ASP A 150 -18.42 3.28 -9.16
CA ASP A 150 -18.93 1.94 -9.49
C ASP A 150 -19.29 1.81 -10.98
N GLU A 151 -19.84 2.87 -11.57
CA GLU A 151 -20.14 2.95 -13.00
C GLU A 151 -18.87 2.85 -13.85
N ILE A 152 -17.86 3.66 -13.51
CA ILE A 152 -16.55 3.67 -14.18
C ILE A 152 -15.84 2.33 -14.02
N ALA A 153 -15.79 1.80 -12.82
CA ALA A 153 -15.18 0.49 -12.54
C ALA A 153 -15.86 -0.63 -13.38
N ALA A 154 -17.18 -0.61 -13.48
CA ALA A 154 -17.92 -1.58 -14.28
C ALA A 154 -17.64 -1.42 -15.78
N ALA A 155 -17.47 -0.18 -16.28
CA ALA A 155 -17.14 0.09 -17.68
C ALA A 155 -15.73 -0.44 -18.03
N PHE A 156 -14.73 -0.19 -17.15
CA PHE A 156 -13.39 -0.75 -17.34
C PHE A 156 -13.38 -2.27 -17.33
N ARG A 157 -14.11 -2.93 -16.41
CA ARG A 157 -14.21 -4.40 -16.37
C ARG A 157 -14.79 -4.97 -17.64
N ARG A 158 -15.88 -4.37 -18.17
CA ARG A 158 -16.45 -4.80 -19.47
C ARG A 158 -15.41 -4.69 -20.58
N TRP A 159 -14.69 -3.57 -20.66
CA TRP A 159 -13.63 -3.42 -21.66
C TRP A 159 -12.56 -4.51 -21.53
N PHE A 160 -12.13 -4.84 -20.31
CA PHE A 160 -11.13 -5.91 -20.10
C PHE A 160 -11.66 -7.28 -20.52
N ASP A 161 -12.93 -7.58 -20.21
CA ASP A 161 -13.56 -8.85 -20.56
C ASP A 161 -13.75 -8.97 -22.08
N ASP A 162 -14.17 -7.90 -22.76
CA ASP A 162 -14.44 -7.88 -24.20
C ASP A 162 -13.15 -7.97 -25.03
N ASP A 163 -12.09 -7.30 -24.62
CA ASP A 163 -10.82 -7.23 -25.35
C ASP A 163 -9.76 -8.23 -24.83
N GLY A 164 -10.06 -8.99 -23.77
CA GLY A 164 -9.13 -9.95 -23.15
C GLY A 164 -7.88 -9.28 -22.57
N VAL A 165 -8.00 -8.09 -21.99
CA VAL A 165 -6.85 -7.31 -21.48
C VAL A 165 -6.44 -7.83 -20.10
N PRO A 166 -5.24 -8.44 -19.93
CA PRO A 166 -4.80 -9.02 -18.67
C PRO A 166 -4.24 -7.94 -17.75
N VAL A 167 -5.11 -7.23 -17.04
CA VAL A 167 -4.73 -6.15 -16.11
C VAL A 167 -5.32 -6.35 -14.72
N SER A 168 -4.64 -5.82 -13.72
CA SER A 168 -5.21 -5.50 -12.40
C SER A 168 -5.65 -4.05 -12.39
N MET A 169 -6.86 -3.77 -11.94
CA MET A 169 -7.39 -2.42 -11.76
C MET A 169 -7.43 -2.09 -10.28
N VAL A 170 -6.79 -0.99 -9.91
CA VAL A 170 -6.87 -0.41 -8.57
C VAL A 170 -7.61 0.91 -8.65
N ILE A 171 -8.62 1.08 -7.82
CA ILE A 171 -9.46 2.28 -7.80
C ILE A 171 -9.53 2.82 -6.36
N SER A 172 -9.16 4.08 -6.20
CA SER A 172 -9.08 4.76 -4.91
C SER A 172 -9.49 6.23 -5.02
N VAL A 173 -9.47 6.93 -3.91
CA VAL A 173 -9.67 8.38 -3.84
C VAL A 173 -8.46 8.98 -3.15
N ASP A 174 -7.92 10.07 -3.71
CA ASP A 174 -6.82 10.82 -3.13
C ASP A 174 -7.30 11.47 -1.81
N PRO A 175 -6.69 11.13 -0.65
CA PRO A 175 -7.18 11.61 0.64
C PRO A 175 -6.96 13.12 0.85
N PHE A 176 -6.09 13.77 0.06
CA PHE A 176 -5.77 15.19 0.22
C PHE A 176 -6.70 16.11 -0.58
N ASN A 177 -7.08 15.71 -1.80
CA ASN A 177 -7.86 16.56 -2.70
C ASN A 177 -9.20 15.96 -3.12
N GLY A 178 -9.47 14.70 -2.74
CA GLY A 178 -10.71 14.00 -3.05
C GLY A 178 -10.85 13.57 -4.51
N GLU A 179 -9.81 13.62 -5.33
CA GLU A 179 -9.84 13.15 -6.71
C GLU A 179 -9.92 11.62 -6.79
N GLY A 180 -10.70 11.10 -7.72
CA GLY A 180 -10.72 9.67 -8.02
C GLY A 180 -9.47 9.25 -8.79
N LEU A 181 -8.82 8.18 -8.34
CA LEU A 181 -7.62 7.61 -8.92
C LEU A 181 -7.91 6.19 -9.40
N LEU A 182 -7.60 5.90 -10.67
CA LEU A 182 -7.72 4.57 -11.26
C LEU A 182 -6.38 4.21 -11.91
N ASP A 183 -5.79 3.11 -11.46
CA ASP A 183 -4.53 2.59 -11.97
C ASP A 183 -4.75 1.22 -12.61
N LEU A 184 -4.25 1.05 -13.83
CA LEU A 184 -4.12 -0.23 -14.51
C LEU A 184 -2.69 -0.72 -14.35
N LEU A 185 -2.55 -1.95 -13.90
CA LEU A 185 -1.28 -2.60 -13.57
C LEU A 185 -1.20 -3.96 -14.27
N PRO A 186 -0.02 -4.56 -14.46
CA PRO A 186 0.09 -5.94 -14.90
C PRO A 186 -0.78 -6.89 -14.08
N ALA A 187 -1.36 -7.90 -14.69
CA ALA A 187 -2.26 -8.84 -14.04
C ALA A 187 -1.64 -9.43 -12.74
N GLY A 188 -2.42 -9.42 -11.66
CA GLY A 188 -1.99 -9.89 -10.35
C GLY A 188 -1.07 -8.94 -9.60
N THR A 189 -0.85 -7.71 -10.12
CA THR A 189 -0.07 -6.68 -9.40
C THR A 189 -0.95 -5.88 -8.47
N ALA A 190 -0.51 -5.77 -7.22
CA ALA A 190 -1.10 -4.95 -6.15
C ALA A 190 -0.04 -4.72 -5.06
N LYS A 191 -0.29 -3.84 -4.09
CA LYS A 191 0.58 -3.64 -2.92
C LYS A 191 0.92 -4.96 -2.21
N GLY A 192 -0.09 -5.83 -2.01
CA GLY A 192 0.09 -7.13 -1.35
C GLY A 192 0.98 -8.09 -2.13
N SER A 193 0.74 -8.28 -3.44
CA SER A 193 1.56 -9.19 -4.25
C SER A 193 3.00 -8.70 -4.41
N ALA A 194 3.22 -7.39 -4.42
CA ALA A 194 4.56 -6.80 -4.43
C ALA A 194 5.28 -7.01 -3.09
N LEU A 195 4.57 -6.85 -1.96
CA LEU A 195 5.10 -7.18 -0.64
C LEU A 195 5.44 -8.67 -0.54
N ASP A 196 4.57 -9.55 -1.01
CA ASP A 196 4.81 -11.01 -1.03
C ASP A 196 6.06 -11.38 -1.81
N TRP A 197 6.24 -10.77 -3.00
CA TRP A 197 7.44 -10.96 -3.79
C TRP A 197 8.69 -10.48 -3.03
N TYR A 198 8.62 -9.28 -2.42
CA TYR A 198 9.73 -8.72 -1.66
C TYR A 198 10.13 -9.63 -0.48
N LEU A 199 9.15 -10.11 0.30
CA LEU A 199 9.41 -11.01 1.43
C LEU A 199 10.05 -12.32 0.97
N ALA A 200 9.53 -12.93 -0.10
CA ALA A 200 10.09 -14.15 -0.67
C ALA A 200 11.50 -13.94 -1.23
N HIS A 201 11.73 -12.83 -1.97
CA HIS A 201 13.02 -12.50 -2.58
C HIS A 201 14.12 -12.24 -1.54
N THR A 202 13.76 -11.63 -0.42
CA THR A 202 14.71 -11.30 0.67
C THR A 202 14.79 -12.39 1.76
N GLY A 203 13.97 -13.44 1.67
CA GLY A 203 13.90 -14.50 2.69
C GLY A 203 13.36 -14.02 4.04
N ARG A 204 12.54 -12.96 4.04
CA ARG A 204 11.91 -12.44 5.26
C ARG A 204 10.80 -13.38 5.74
N ASP A 205 10.81 -13.66 7.03
CA ASP A 205 9.76 -14.45 7.68
C ASP A 205 8.48 -13.63 7.82
N ARG A 206 7.38 -14.09 7.21
CA ARG A 206 6.08 -13.42 7.21
C ARG A 206 5.51 -13.22 8.62
N ASP A 207 5.79 -14.16 9.53
CA ASP A 207 5.33 -14.07 10.92
C ASP A 207 6.04 -12.98 11.72
N ARG A 208 7.07 -12.35 11.15
CA ARG A 208 7.81 -11.24 11.75
C ARG A 208 7.52 -9.91 11.07
N VAL A 209 6.53 -9.86 10.19
CA VAL A 209 6.15 -8.67 9.43
C VAL A 209 4.80 -8.15 9.90
N VAL A 210 4.72 -6.83 10.04
CA VAL A 210 3.45 -6.09 10.23
C VAL A 210 3.25 -5.19 9.02
N PHE A 211 2.06 -5.21 8.43
CA PHE A 211 1.65 -4.25 7.41
C PHE A 211 0.63 -3.26 7.97
N ALA A 212 0.82 -1.95 7.71
CA ALA A 212 -0.13 -0.91 8.09
C ALA A 212 -0.75 -0.24 6.85
N GLY A 213 -2.07 -0.02 6.87
CA GLY A 213 -2.82 0.58 5.76
C GLY A 213 -4.13 1.21 6.18
N ASP A 214 -4.72 2.05 5.28
CA ASP A 214 -5.94 2.80 5.51
C ASP A 214 -6.97 2.74 4.36
N SER A 215 -6.62 2.25 3.19
CA SER A 215 -7.50 2.34 2.03
C SER A 215 -7.66 1.02 1.26
N GLY A 216 -8.68 0.95 0.38
CA GLY A 216 -8.99 -0.26 -0.37
C GLY A 216 -7.82 -0.81 -1.19
N ASN A 217 -6.84 0.02 -1.59
CA ASN A 217 -5.64 -0.46 -2.29
C ASN A 217 -4.66 -1.22 -1.37
N ASP A 218 -4.87 -1.18 -0.04
CA ASP A 218 -4.11 -1.93 0.96
C ASP A 218 -4.71 -3.31 1.26
N SER A 219 -5.95 -3.57 0.82
CA SER A 219 -6.67 -4.80 1.14
C SER A 219 -5.88 -6.06 0.83
N ALA A 220 -5.20 -6.10 -0.31
CA ALA A 220 -4.38 -7.24 -0.69
C ALA A 220 -3.20 -7.47 0.28
N ALA A 221 -2.63 -6.42 0.86
CA ALA A 221 -1.54 -6.51 1.82
C ALA A 221 -2.05 -6.82 3.24
N ILE A 222 -3.13 -6.18 3.68
CA ILE A 222 -3.82 -6.49 4.97
C ILE A 222 -4.25 -7.96 5.02
N ASN A 223 -4.71 -8.50 3.88
CA ASN A 223 -5.22 -9.86 3.77
C ASN A 223 -4.14 -10.89 3.31
N SER A 224 -2.88 -10.48 3.21
CA SER A 224 -1.79 -11.34 2.70
C SER A 224 -1.33 -12.42 3.69
N GLY A 225 -1.82 -12.40 4.93
CA GLY A 225 -1.44 -13.33 5.99
C GLY A 225 -0.24 -12.88 6.84
N VAL A 226 0.34 -11.68 6.61
CA VAL A 226 1.20 -11.01 7.60
C VAL A 226 0.34 -10.46 8.73
N ARG A 227 0.94 -10.00 9.83
CA ARG A 227 0.21 -9.22 10.83
C ARG A 227 -0.16 -7.87 10.25
N ALA A 228 -1.32 -7.35 10.61
CA ALA A 228 -1.85 -6.14 10.00
C ALA A 228 -2.26 -5.10 11.04
N ILE A 229 -2.14 -3.83 10.67
CA ILE A 229 -2.67 -2.66 11.38
C ILE A 229 -3.60 -1.95 10.42
N MET A 230 -4.88 -1.86 10.75
CA MET A 230 -5.84 -1.01 10.08
C MET A 230 -6.04 0.23 10.93
N VAL A 231 -5.65 1.40 10.42
CA VAL A 231 -5.77 2.66 11.17
C VAL A 231 -7.22 3.15 11.24
N ALA A 232 -7.55 4.00 12.24
CA ALA A 232 -8.92 4.40 12.50
C ALA A 232 -9.58 5.19 11.34
N ASN A 233 -8.81 5.85 10.50
CA ASN A 233 -9.31 6.54 9.29
C ASN A 233 -9.43 5.62 8.07
N ALA A 234 -9.34 4.30 8.24
CA ALA A 234 -9.49 3.37 7.12
C ALA A 234 -10.84 3.57 6.40
N ASP A 235 -10.81 3.46 5.07
CA ASP A 235 -12.00 3.60 4.25
C ASP A 235 -12.97 2.40 4.40
N ASP A 236 -14.21 2.58 3.95
CA ASP A 236 -15.25 1.56 4.04
C ASP A 236 -14.94 0.31 3.18
N ILE A 237 -14.08 0.44 2.17
CA ILE A 237 -13.72 -0.67 1.29
C ILE A 237 -12.77 -1.58 2.04
N LEU A 238 -11.68 -1.02 2.57
CA LEU A 238 -10.73 -1.78 3.36
C LEU A 238 -11.41 -2.46 4.54
N ARG A 239 -12.30 -1.73 5.26
CA ARG A 239 -13.05 -2.30 6.39
C ARG A 239 -13.89 -3.50 5.99
N ARG A 240 -14.64 -3.41 4.88
CA ARG A 240 -15.49 -4.50 4.38
C ARG A 240 -14.66 -5.69 3.93
N GLU A 241 -13.57 -5.47 3.19
CA GLU A 241 -12.71 -6.54 2.69
C GLU A 241 -11.93 -7.24 3.80
N ALA A 242 -11.43 -6.48 4.79
CA ALA A 242 -10.80 -7.04 5.98
C ALA A 242 -11.80 -7.85 6.83
N ALA A 243 -13.03 -7.35 7.01
CA ALA A 243 -14.08 -8.07 7.70
C ALA A 243 -14.47 -9.37 6.99
N ALA A 244 -14.57 -9.34 5.66
CA ALA A 244 -14.87 -10.52 4.87
C ALA A 244 -13.75 -11.58 4.92
N HIS A 245 -12.49 -11.16 4.95
CA HIS A 245 -11.32 -12.05 4.96
C HIS A 245 -11.07 -12.65 6.35
N HIS A 246 -11.04 -11.80 7.39
CA HIS A 246 -10.69 -12.22 8.75
C HIS A 246 -11.87 -12.82 9.51
N GLY A 247 -13.12 -12.45 9.15
CA GLY A 247 -14.32 -12.93 9.86
C GLY A 247 -14.23 -12.70 11.36
N ASP A 248 -14.40 -13.77 12.14
CA ASP A 248 -14.28 -13.76 13.61
C ASP A 248 -12.83 -13.96 14.08
N ASP A 249 -11.90 -14.41 13.21
CA ASP A 249 -10.49 -14.57 13.54
C ASP A 249 -9.71 -13.29 13.28
N ARG A 250 -9.54 -12.50 14.33
CA ARG A 250 -8.78 -11.24 14.31
C ARG A 250 -7.34 -11.41 14.84
N SER A 251 -6.84 -12.64 14.95
CA SER A 251 -5.53 -12.93 15.52
C SER A 251 -4.36 -12.25 14.77
N ARG A 252 -4.57 -11.90 13.50
CA ARG A 252 -3.58 -11.21 12.65
C ARG A 252 -3.96 -9.78 12.28
N LEU A 253 -5.09 -9.25 12.74
CA LEU A 253 -5.55 -7.89 12.43
C LEU A 253 -5.73 -7.08 13.72
N TYR A 254 -5.01 -5.98 13.82
CA TYR A 254 -5.21 -4.96 14.83
C TYR A 254 -5.92 -3.75 14.22
N GLU A 255 -7.08 -3.40 14.75
CA GLU A 255 -7.82 -2.19 14.41
C GLU A 255 -7.47 -1.12 15.43
N SER A 256 -6.68 -0.12 15.04
CA SER A 256 -6.26 0.94 15.95
C SER A 256 -7.38 1.96 16.21
N ALA A 257 -7.35 2.56 17.39
CA ALA A 257 -8.21 3.70 17.72
C ALA A 257 -7.65 5.02 17.18
N GLY A 258 -6.33 5.08 17.00
CA GLY A 258 -5.64 6.23 16.43
C GLY A 258 -5.72 6.27 14.91
N THR A 259 -5.70 7.49 14.35
CA THR A 259 -5.65 7.75 12.92
C THR A 259 -4.21 7.86 12.44
N ALA A 260 -3.96 7.55 11.17
CA ALA A 260 -2.67 7.73 10.48
C ALA A 260 -1.48 7.29 11.37
N THR A 261 -0.42 8.11 11.45
CA THR A 261 0.81 7.84 12.21
C THR A 261 0.56 7.40 13.65
N THR A 262 -0.45 8.01 14.32
CA THR A 262 -0.82 7.66 15.71
C THR A 262 -1.35 6.23 15.76
N GLY A 263 -2.18 5.84 14.80
CA GLY A 263 -2.70 4.47 14.68
C GLY A 263 -1.62 3.45 14.34
N VAL A 264 -0.65 3.81 13.50
CA VAL A 264 0.49 2.94 13.19
C VAL A 264 1.35 2.71 14.44
N LEU A 265 1.64 3.77 15.23
CA LEU A 265 2.38 3.65 16.48
C LEU A 265 1.65 2.77 17.50
N GLU A 266 0.32 2.95 17.65
CA GLU A 266 -0.52 2.14 18.51
C GLU A 266 -0.45 0.65 18.11
N GLY A 267 -0.64 0.35 16.83
CA GLY A 267 -0.56 -1.01 16.31
C GLY A 267 0.84 -1.63 16.41
N TRP A 268 1.90 -0.84 16.20
CA TRP A 268 3.27 -1.29 16.43
C TRP A 268 3.51 -1.72 17.88
N ARG A 269 3.05 -0.91 18.85
CA ARG A 269 3.12 -1.24 20.28
C ARG A 269 2.36 -2.52 20.60
N TYR A 270 1.16 -2.68 20.06
CA TYR A 270 0.38 -3.90 20.23
C TYR A 270 1.16 -5.14 19.77
N TRP A 271 1.73 -5.11 18.57
CA TRP A 271 2.45 -6.26 18.01
C TRP A 271 3.83 -6.52 18.65
N THR A 272 4.43 -5.53 19.30
CA THR A 272 5.71 -5.65 19.99
C THR A 272 5.56 -5.83 21.49
N GLY A 273 4.33 -5.84 22.03
CA GLY A 273 4.06 -5.95 23.47
C GLY A 273 4.53 -4.74 24.28
N ARG A 274 4.66 -3.58 23.62
CA ARG A 274 5.02 -2.32 24.31
C ARG A 274 3.79 -1.65 24.91
N PRO A 275 3.94 -0.96 26.06
CA PRO A 275 2.86 -0.17 26.66
C PRO A 275 2.47 1.07 25.84
#